data_db087a54c625724bba768add42c291c6
#
_entry.id   db087a54c625724bba768add42c291c6
#
_cell.length_a   1.000
_cell.length_b   1.000
_cell.length_c   1.000
_cell.angle_alpha   90.00
_cell.angle_beta   90.00
_cell.angle_gamma   90.00
#
_symmetry.space_group_name_H-M   'P 1'
#
loop_
_entity.id
_entity.type
_entity.pdbx_description
1 polymer ?
#
loop_
_entity_poly.entity_id
_entity_poly.type
_entity_poly.pdbx_seq_one_letter_code
_entity_poly.pdbx_strand_id
1 'polypeptide(L)'
;LEKDKENRLLARGPSKRLTGEMIRNNALESSGLLNRTIGGESVKPYQPEGLWRVNNATYEQDTGDKLYRRSMYTIWKRSVPHPTIATFDAPSRSVCTIRRQETNTPLQALVLMNDPTYIEAARVLGMKMLAFPNQKEAIATTFRLLTGKVILPRELDILLALQKEEHNKFQKNIDKTKGWINTGEFKLNSSDDIALVAANAVVASTIMNSDVTITKR
;
A
#
# COMPACT_ATOMS: atom_id res chain seq x y z
N LEU A 1 -1.07 -31.01 0.72
CA LEU A 1 -1.65 -30.71 -0.60
C LEU A 1 -2.07 -31.98 -1.33
N GLU A 2 -1.27 -33.06 -1.31
CA GLU A 2 -1.57 -34.30 -2.04
C GLU A 2 -2.79 -35.04 -1.54
N LYS A 3 -3.04 -35.01 -0.21
CA LYS A 3 -4.16 -35.75 0.43
C LYS A 3 -5.52 -35.06 0.33
N ASP A 4 -5.57 -33.75 0.14
CA ASP A 4 -6.80 -32.97 0.04
C ASP A 4 -6.62 -31.81 -0.95
N LYS A 5 -6.48 -32.13 -2.24
CA LYS A 5 -6.25 -31.15 -3.30
C LYS A 5 -7.35 -30.10 -3.39
N GLU A 6 -8.60 -30.52 -3.25
CA GLU A 6 -9.79 -29.68 -3.37
C GLU A 6 -10.19 -29.03 -2.04
N ASN A 7 -9.43 -29.27 -0.96
CA ASN A 7 -9.73 -28.78 0.37
C ASN A 7 -11.12 -29.17 0.91
N ARG A 8 -11.62 -30.34 0.52
CA ARG A 8 -12.92 -30.85 0.93
C ARG A 8 -13.02 -31.18 2.42
N LEU A 9 -11.87 -31.54 3.00
CA LEU A 9 -11.75 -31.85 4.42
C LEU A 9 -11.37 -30.64 5.27
N LEU A 10 -11.35 -29.42 4.68
CA LEU A 10 -10.97 -28.17 5.34
C LEU A 10 -9.59 -28.25 6.01
N ALA A 11 -8.66 -29.00 5.42
CA ALA A 11 -7.30 -29.21 5.94
C ALA A 11 -6.45 -27.92 5.93
N ARG A 12 -6.88 -26.88 5.20
CA ARG A 12 -6.23 -25.57 5.13
C ARG A 12 -7.26 -24.46 4.97
N GLY A 13 -6.89 -23.25 5.38
CA GLY A 13 -7.68 -22.05 5.09
C GLY A 13 -7.70 -21.76 3.57
N PRO A 14 -8.77 -21.13 3.06
CA PRO A 14 -8.83 -20.74 1.65
C PRO A 14 -7.81 -19.64 1.37
N SER A 15 -7.11 -19.76 0.24
CA SER A 15 -6.31 -18.67 -0.30
C SER A 15 -7.25 -17.67 -1.00
N LYS A 16 -7.21 -16.41 -0.60
CA LYS A 16 -8.07 -15.37 -1.16
C LYS A 16 -7.28 -14.08 -1.37
N ARG A 17 -7.42 -13.50 -2.57
CA ARG A 17 -6.88 -12.17 -2.85
C ARG A 17 -7.66 -11.12 -2.04
N LEU A 18 -6.94 -10.18 -1.47
CA LEU A 18 -7.53 -9.04 -0.76
C LEU A 18 -8.21 -8.11 -1.76
N THR A 19 -9.33 -7.51 -1.35
CA THR A 19 -9.98 -6.46 -2.14
C THR A 19 -9.14 -5.18 -2.16
N GLY A 20 -9.35 -4.31 -3.13
CA GLY A 20 -8.62 -3.03 -3.21
C GLY A 20 -8.78 -2.18 -1.95
N GLU A 21 -9.95 -2.24 -1.32
CA GLU A 21 -10.21 -1.58 -0.04
C GLU A 21 -9.36 -2.16 1.10
N MET A 22 -9.20 -3.50 1.14
CA MET A 22 -8.39 -4.17 2.15
C MET A 22 -6.90 -3.92 1.93
N ILE A 23 -6.43 -3.91 0.67
CA ILE A 23 -5.04 -3.62 0.32
C ILE A 23 -4.67 -2.21 0.79
N ARG A 24 -5.51 -1.20 0.47
CA ARG A 24 -5.28 0.16 0.93
C ARG A 24 -5.32 0.28 2.46
N ASN A 25 -6.30 -0.34 3.11
CA ASN A 25 -6.38 -0.32 4.56
C ASN A 25 -5.17 -1.01 5.22
N ASN A 26 -4.65 -2.10 4.64
CA ASN A 26 -3.45 -2.77 5.15
C ASN A 26 -2.22 -1.86 5.08
N ALA A 27 -2.02 -1.14 3.97
CA ALA A 27 -0.92 -0.18 3.83
C ALA A 27 -1.01 0.95 4.87
N LEU A 28 -2.19 1.54 5.04
CA LEU A 28 -2.43 2.61 6.01
C LEU A 28 -2.31 2.13 7.46
N GLU A 29 -2.82 0.95 7.78
CA GLU A 29 -2.75 0.36 9.13
C GLU A 29 -1.30 0.03 9.50
N SER A 30 -0.58 -0.67 8.63
CA SER A 30 0.81 -1.05 8.87
C SER A 30 1.73 0.17 9.00
N SER A 31 1.50 1.21 8.21
CA SER A 31 2.22 2.48 8.36
C SER A 31 1.80 3.30 9.58
N GLY A 32 0.63 2.99 10.19
CA GLY A 32 0.05 3.73 11.31
C GLY A 32 -0.62 5.04 10.90
N LEU A 33 -0.85 5.23 9.60
CA LEU A 33 -1.59 6.38 9.09
C LEU A 33 -3.11 6.21 9.21
N LEU A 34 -3.63 4.98 9.37
CA LEU A 34 -5.06 4.72 9.30
C LEU A 34 -5.84 5.48 10.38
N ASN A 35 -6.72 6.35 9.94
CA ASN A 35 -7.75 6.94 10.80
C ASN A 35 -8.90 5.95 11.00
N ARG A 36 -9.09 5.50 12.25
CA ARG A 36 -10.07 4.46 12.63
C ARG A 36 -11.45 5.02 12.99
N THR A 37 -11.67 6.33 12.87
CA THR A 37 -12.96 6.96 13.19
C THR A 37 -14.09 6.30 12.41
N ILE A 38 -15.18 5.95 13.10
CA ILE A 38 -16.37 5.32 12.55
C ILE A 38 -17.46 6.38 12.35
N GLY A 39 -18.20 6.27 11.24
CA GLY A 39 -19.28 7.21 10.91
C GLY A 39 -18.79 8.51 10.24
N GLY A 40 -19.67 9.44 10.03
CA GLY A 40 -19.40 10.72 9.38
C GLY A 40 -19.45 10.66 7.85
N GLU A 41 -19.04 11.75 7.22
CA GLU A 41 -19.12 11.95 5.77
C GLU A 41 -18.13 11.08 5.00
N SER A 42 -18.42 10.87 3.70
CA SER A 42 -17.50 10.27 2.74
C SER A 42 -16.29 11.17 2.53
N VAL A 43 -15.14 10.56 2.27
CA VAL A 43 -13.87 11.26 2.06
C VAL A 43 -13.36 11.13 0.62
N LYS A 44 -12.55 12.10 0.23
CA LYS A 44 -11.95 12.21 -1.11
C LYS A 44 -10.43 12.06 -1.00
N PRO A 45 -9.89 10.82 -0.95
CA PRO A 45 -8.44 10.58 -0.88
C PRO A 45 -7.72 10.96 -2.18
N TYR A 46 -6.40 10.73 -2.22
CA TYR A 46 -5.60 10.96 -3.43
C TYR A 46 -6.19 10.30 -4.66
N GLN A 47 -6.29 11.06 -5.75
CA GLN A 47 -6.55 10.54 -7.09
C GLN A 47 -5.96 11.47 -8.15
N PRO A 48 -5.72 10.99 -9.38
CA PRO A 48 -5.26 11.83 -10.47
C PRO A 48 -6.22 12.98 -10.76
N GLU A 49 -5.67 14.15 -11.06
CA GLU A 49 -6.45 15.32 -11.42
C GLU A 49 -7.24 15.12 -12.72
N GLY A 50 -8.32 15.88 -12.88
CA GLY A 50 -9.09 15.94 -14.11
C GLY A 50 -10.08 14.81 -14.36
N LEU A 51 -10.06 13.71 -13.59
CA LEU A 51 -10.97 12.58 -13.81
C LEU A 51 -12.45 12.96 -13.72
N TRP A 52 -12.81 13.88 -12.83
CA TRP A 52 -14.20 14.30 -12.64
C TRP A 52 -14.68 15.32 -13.67
N ARG A 53 -13.78 15.91 -14.48
CA ARG A 53 -14.14 16.86 -15.53
C ARG A 53 -15.08 16.27 -16.59
N VAL A 54 -15.02 14.94 -16.78
CA VAL A 54 -15.92 14.22 -17.69
C VAL A 54 -17.41 14.48 -17.39
N ASN A 55 -17.74 14.84 -16.15
CA ASN A 55 -19.12 15.15 -15.72
C ASN A 55 -19.26 16.61 -15.25
N ASN A 56 -18.45 17.52 -15.73
CA ASN A 56 -18.43 18.94 -15.31
C ASN A 56 -18.39 19.12 -13.79
N ALA A 57 -17.71 18.22 -13.09
CA ALA A 57 -17.56 18.25 -11.64
C ALA A 57 -16.09 18.44 -11.25
N THR A 58 -15.88 19.09 -10.12
CA THR A 58 -14.56 19.28 -9.51
C THR A 58 -14.34 18.25 -8.42
N TYR A 59 -13.16 17.67 -8.36
CA TYR A 59 -12.70 16.85 -7.26
C TYR A 59 -11.81 17.71 -6.36
N GLU A 60 -12.34 18.08 -5.21
CA GLU A 60 -11.57 18.73 -4.17
C GLU A 60 -11.06 17.63 -3.23
N GLN A 61 -9.76 17.33 -3.29
CA GLN A 61 -9.13 16.35 -2.44
C GLN A 61 -9.21 16.80 -0.99
N ASP A 62 -9.55 15.88 -0.10
CA ASP A 62 -9.48 16.14 1.34
C ASP A 62 -8.03 16.23 1.82
N THR A 63 -7.81 16.79 3.00
CA THR A 63 -6.51 16.99 3.64
C THR A 63 -6.48 16.38 5.05
N GLY A 64 -5.28 16.18 5.58
CA GLY A 64 -5.05 15.67 6.93
C GLY A 64 -5.69 14.29 7.17
N ASP A 65 -6.27 14.09 8.34
CA ASP A 65 -6.83 12.81 8.78
C ASP A 65 -7.89 12.21 7.86
N LYS A 66 -8.57 13.03 7.06
CA LYS A 66 -9.57 12.57 6.10
C LYS A 66 -8.95 11.74 4.98
N LEU A 67 -7.71 12.03 4.57
CA LEU A 67 -6.98 11.24 3.56
C LEU A 67 -6.77 9.79 3.97
N TYR A 68 -6.66 9.54 5.27
CA TYR A 68 -6.25 8.24 5.81
C TYR A 68 -7.42 7.44 6.38
N ARG A 69 -8.67 7.87 6.16
CA ARG A 69 -9.83 7.09 6.59
C ARG A 69 -9.92 5.74 5.87
N ARG A 70 -10.60 4.79 6.53
CA ARG A 70 -10.87 3.47 5.94
C ARG A 70 -11.49 3.61 4.55
N SER A 71 -11.10 2.76 3.63
CA SER A 71 -11.52 2.81 2.22
C SER A 71 -13.03 2.68 2.01
N MET A 72 -13.78 2.13 3.00
CA MET A 72 -15.23 2.11 2.96
C MET A 72 -15.88 3.51 2.98
N TYR A 73 -15.17 4.53 3.47
CA TYR A 73 -15.62 5.93 3.49
C TYR A 73 -15.22 6.71 2.24
N THR A 74 -14.43 6.11 1.33
CA THR A 74 -14.06 6.75 0.06
C THR A 74 -15.32 7.03 -0.75
N ILE A 75 -15.48 8.27 -1.22
CA ILE A 75 -16.60 8.65 -2.07
C ILE A 75 -16.64 7.77 -3.33
N TRP A 76 -17.81 7.29 -3.68
CA TRP A 76 -18.01 6.44 -4.84
C TRP A 76 -18.94 7.11 -5.84
N LYS A 77 -18.35 7.74 -6.86
CA LYS A 77 -19.12 8.26 -8.00
C LYS A 77 -19.20 7.18 -9.08
N ARG A 78 -20.40 6.70 -9.38
CA ARG A 78 -20.61 5.56 -10.33
C ARG A 78 -20.02 5.81 -11.72
N SER A 79 -20.08 7.05 -12.21
CA SER A 79 -19.53 7.44 -13.51
C SER A 79 -18.00 7.56 -13.51
N VAL A 80 -17.38 7.79 -12.34
CA VAL A 80 -15.92 7.92 -12.15
C VAL A 80 -15.56 7.30 -10.80
N PRO A 81 -15.50 5.97 -10.70
CA PRO A 81 -15.09 5.29 -9.47
C PRO A 81 -13.65 5.63 -9.14
N HIS A 82 -13.28 5.50 -7.86
CA HIS A 82 -11.89 5.74 -7.43
C HIS A 82 -10.93 4.81 -8.17
N PRO A 83 -9.96 5.35 -8.95
CA PRO A 83 -9.19 4.56 -9.92
C PRO A 83 -8.39 3.43 -9.29
N THR A 84 -7.74 3.69 -8.15
CA THR A 84 -6.95 2.69 -7.42
C THR A 84 -7.80 1.49 -6.99
N ILE A 85 -8.95 1.75 -6.38
CA ILE A 85 -9.84 0.69 -5.88
C ILE A 85 -10.48 -0.06 -7.06
N ALA A 86 -10.85 0.66 -8.14
CA ALA A 86 -11.40 0.07 -9.36
C ALA A 86 -10.38 -0.85 -10.06
N THR A 87 -9.10 -0.48 -10.08
CA THR A 87 -8.02 -1.31 -10.64
C THR A 87 -7.89 -2.66 -9.93
N PHE A 88 -8.29 -2.74 -8.65
CA PHE A 88 -8.36 -3.97 -7.87
C PHE A 88 -9.77 -4.59 -7.88
N ASP A 89 -10.44 -4.57 -9.02
CA ASP A 89 -11.70 -5.27 -9.29
C ASP A 89 -12.88 -4.85 -8.40
N ALA A 90 -12.89 -3.62 -7.89
CA ALA A 90 -14.05 -3.12 -7.17
C ALA A 90 -15.25 -2.98 -8.13
N PRO A 91 -16.47 -3.39 -7.71
CA PRO A 91 -17.64 -3.29 -8.55
C PRO A 91 -18.00 -1.84 -8.86
N SER A 92 -18.49 -1.58 -10.07
CA SER A 92 -18.90 -0.24 -10.50
C SER A 92 -20.06 0.34 -9.66
N ARG A 93 -20.81 -0.52 -8.97
CA ARG A 93 -22.06 -0.19 -8.24
C ARG A 93 -23.19 0.34 -9.16
N SER A 94 -23.04 0.16 -10.46
CA SER A 94 -24.09 0.48 -11.44
C SER A 94 -25.09 -0.64 -11.59
N VAL A 95 -24.64 -1.88 -11.39
CA VAL A 95 -25.46 -3.11 -11.42
C VAL A 95 -25.14 -3.99 -10.23
N CYS A 96 -26.05 -4.90 -9.88
CA CYS A 96 -25.80 -5.90 -8.85
C CYS A 96 -24.67 -6.83 -9.28
N THR A 97 -23.72 -7.06 -8.39
CA THR A 97 -22.57 -7.94 -8.61
C THR A 97 -22.64 -9.08 -7.60
N ILE A 98 -22.88 -10.30 -8.07
CA ILE A 98 -23.00 -11.50 -7.23
C ILE A 98 -21.62 -11.86 -6.66
N ARG A 99 -20.57 -11.75 -7.49
CA ARG A 99 -19.18 -12.06 -7.11
C ARG A 99 -18.25 -11.06 -7.75
N ARG A 100 -17.28 -10.51 -6.97
CA ARG A 100 -16.20 -9.69 -7.51
C ARG A 100 -15.24 -10.55 -8.31
N GLN A 101 -14.70 -9.99 -9.36
CA GLN A 101 -13.56 -10.58 -10.06
C GLN A 101 -12.32 -10.53 -9.15
N GLU A 102 -11.39 -11.42 -9.40
CA GLU A 102 -10.10 -11.47 -8.71
C GLU A 102 -9.00 -11.61 -9.77
N THR A 103 -8.66 -10.50 -10.41
CA THR A 103 -7.62 -10.48 -11.45
C THR A 103 -6.24 -10.22 -10.84
N ASN A 104 -5.19 -10.56 -11.59
CA ASN A 104 -3.81 -10.22 -11.27
C ASN A 104 -3.18 -9.59 -12.52
N THR A 105 -3.11 -8.26 -12.53
CA THR A 105 -2.67 -7.50 -13.70
C THR A 105 -1.43 -6.68 -13.40
N PRO A 106 -0.56 -6.41 -14.41
CA PRO A 106 0.58 -5.50 -14.24
C PRO A 106 0.17 -4.10 -13.78
N LEU A 107 -1.03 -3.64 -14.16
CA LEU A 107 -1.54 -2.34 -13.75
C LEU A 107 -1.75 -2.25 -12.23
N GLN A 108 -2.17 -3.34 -11.58
CA GLN A 108 -2.30 -3.39 -10.13
C GLN A 108 -0.94 -3.22 -9.44
N ALA A 109 0.12 -3.85 -9.97
CA ALA A 109 1.48 -3.67 -9.47
C ALA A 109 1.96 -2.22 -9.65
N LEU A 110 1.69 -1.61 -10.82
CA LEU A 110 2.01 -0.21 -11.08
C LEU A 110 1.30 0.74 -10.11
N VAL A 111 0.04 0.49 -9.79
CA VAL A 111 -0.72 1.28 -8.82
C VAL A 111 -0.05 1.22 -7.44
N LEU A 112 0.32 0.02 -6.95
CA LEU A 112 0.99 -0.12 -5.65
C LEU A 112 2.35 0.61 -5.58
N MET A 113 3.02 0.78 -6.71
CA MET A 113 4.31 1.47 -6.78
C MET A 113 4.20 2.99 -6.99
N ASN A 114 3.08 3.50 -7.53
CA ASN A 114 3.00 4.87 -8.00
C ASN A 114 1.86 5.71 -7.38
N ASP A 115 0.84 5.07 -6.79
CA ASP A 115 -0.24 5.82 -6.12
C ASP A 115 0.30 6.52 -4.86
N PRO A 116 0.03 7.82 -4.67
CA PRO A 116 0.53 8.58 -3.53
C PRO A 116 0.26 7.95 -2.18
N THR A 117 -0.90 7.30 -2.00
CA THR A 117 -1.26 6.61 -0.74
C THR A 117 -0.23 5.53 -0.36
N TYR A 118 0.18 4.70 -1.35
CA TYR A 118 1.13 3.61 -1.08
C TYR A 118 2.56 4.11 -0.96
N ILE A 119 2.95 5.11 -1.76
CA ILE A 119 4.28 5.74 -1.63
C ILE A 119 4.42 6.38 -0.24
N GLU A 120 3.42 7.11 0.20
CA GLU A 120 3.40 7.75 1.51
C GLU A 120 3.42 6.73 2.64
N ALA A 121 2.61 5.67 2.57
CA ALA A 121 2.62 4.58 3.54
C ALA A 121 3.98 3.87 3.60
N ALA A 122 4.60 3.60 2.44
CA ALA A 122 5.93 3.01 2.34
C ALA A 122 7.00 3.91 2.98
N ARG A 123 6.92 5.22 2.72
CA ARG A 123 7.81 6.21 3.32
C ARG A 123 7.68 6.25 4.84
N VAL A 124 6.46 6.29 5.38
CA VAL A 124 6.23 6.28 6.82
C VAL A 124 6.75 4.99 7.47
N LEU A 125 6.60 3.85 6.81
CA LEU A 125 7.25 2.61 7.25
C LEU A 125 8.77 2.72 7.21
N GLY A 126 9.34 3.32 6.16
CA GLY A 126 10.77 3.59 6.04
C GLY A 126 11.33 4.44 7.19
N MET A 127 10.58 5.45 7.62
CA MET A 127 10.91 6.26 8.81
C MET A 127 10.88 5.42 10.09
N LYS A 128 9.83 4.60 10.28
CA LYS A 128 9.72 3.72 11.44
C LYS A 128 10.87 2.70 11.52
N MET A 129 11.38 2.26 10.39
CA MET A 129 12.51 1.34 10.32
C MET A 129 13.81 1.94 10.90
N LEU A 130 13.93 3.28 10.98
CA LEU A 130 15.08 3.94 11.62
C LEU A 130 15.16 3.70 13.13
N ALA A 131 14.04 3.39 13.78
CA ALA A 131 13.97 3.16 15.22
C ALA A 131 14.56 1.80 15.66
N PHE A 132 14.87 0.91 14.71
CA PHE A 132 15.40 -0.42 15.03
C PHE A 132 16.92 -0.42 15.11
N PRO A 133 17.52 -1.25 15.98
CA PRO A 133 18.96 -1.29 16.19
C PRO A 133 19.75 -1.78 14.96
N ASN A 134 19.09 -2.54 14.09
CA ASN A 134 19.70 -3.05 12.85
C ASN A 134 18.65 -3.25 11.75
N GLN A 135 19.11 -3.24 10.49
CA GLN A 135 18.24 -3.35 9.31
C GLN A 135 17.56 -4.72 9.17
N LYS A 136 18.16 -5.80 9.69
CA LYS A 136 17.54 -7.13 9.65
C LYS A 136 16.25 -7.15 10.46
N GLU A 137 16.30 -6.62 11.66
CA GLU A 137 15.14 -6.54 12.54
C GLU A 137 14.06 -5.58 11.99
N ALA A 138 14.48 -4.44 11.46
CA ALA A 138 13.61 -3.47 10.82
C ALA A 138 12.83 -4.10 9.65
N ILE A 139 13.52 -4.77 8.74
CA ILE A 139 12.91 -5.44 7.58
C ILE A 139 12.00 -6.60 8.02
N ALA A 140 12.46 -7.45 8.95
CA ALA A 140 11.69 -8.59 9.43
C ALA A 140 10.39 -8.14 10.12
N THR A 141 10.43 -7.07 10.91
CA THR A 141 9.25 -6.50 11.58
C THR A 141 8.31 -5.88 10.57
N THR A 142 8.81 -5.11 9.61
CA THR A 142 8.00 -4.50 8.54
C THR A 142 7.33 -5.56 7.67
N PHE A 143 8.05 -6.63 7.32
CA PHE A 143 7.50 -7.77 6.60
C PHE A 143 6.34 -8.41 7.38
N ARG A 144 6.54 -8.66 8.68
CA ARG A 144 5.51 -9.24 9.55
C ARG A 144 4.29 -8.34 9.70
N LEU A 145 4.47 -7.02 9.81
CA LEU A 145 3.37 -6.05 9.87
C LEU A 145 2.50 -6.09 8.60
N LEU A 146 3.13 -6.13 7.44
CA LEU A 146 2.43 -6.10 6.14
C LEU A 146 1.80 -7.44 5.78
N THR A 147 2.42 -8.57 6.12
CA THR A 147 2.03 -9.90 5.64
C THR A 147 1.39 -10.79 6.71
N GLY A 148 1.59 -10.48 7.99
CA GLY A 148 1.25 -11.35 9.12
C GLY A 148 2.13 -12.60 9.25
N LYS A 149 3.20 -12.73 8.44
CA LYS A 149 4.08 -13.92 8.38
C LYS A 149 5.48 -13.61 8.88
N VAL A 150 6.19 -14.65 9.26
CA VAL A 150 7.63 -14.58 9.53
C VAL A 150 8.37 -14.66 8.20
N ILE A 151 9.30 -13.74 7.96
CA ILE A 151 10.13 -13.72 6.76
C ILE A 151 11.08 -14.91 6.72
N LEU A 152 11.27 -15.51 5.55
CA LEU A 152 12.25 -16.57 5.36
C LEU A 152 13.68 -15.97 5.23
N PRO A 153 14.73 -16.72 5.66
CA PRO A 153 16.10 -16.20 5.58
C PRO A 153 16.49 -15.71 4.18
N ARG A 154 16.13 -16.46 3.14
CA ARG A 154 16.41 -16.09 1.74
C ARG A 154 15.70 -14.79 1.31
N GLU A 155 14.45 -14.60 1.74
CA GLU A 155 13.70 -13.38 1.46
C GLU A 155 14.33 -12.17 2.15
N LEU A 156 14.76 -12.37 3.41
CA LEU A 156 15.44 -11.35 4.17
C LEU A 156 16.75 -10.91 3.52
N ASP A 157 17.56 -11.86 3.04
CA ASP A 157 18.83 -11.56 2.37
C ASP A 157 18.60 -10.75 1.08
N ILE A 158 17.56 -11.09 0.30
CA ILE A 158 17.19 -10.33 -0.91
C ILE A 158 16.79 -8.90 -0.56
N LEU A 159 15.96 -8.71 0.46
CA LEU A 159 15.50 -7.37 0.87
C LEU A 159 16.62 -6.54 1.48
N LEU A 160 17.56 -7.15 2.19
CA LEU A 160 18.76 -6.47 2.68
C LEU A 160 19.68 -6.02 1.54
N ALA A 161 19.86 -6.87 0.52
CA ALA A 161 20.64 -6.50 -0.66
C ALA A 161 19.99 -5.33 -1.41
N LEU A 162 18.67 -5.39 -1.61
CA LEU A 162 17.89 -4.30 -2.21
C LEU A 162 18.05 -2.99 -1.41
N GLN A 163 17.88 -3.05 -0.09
CA GLN A 163 18.01 -1.87 0.78
C GLN A 163 19.39 -1.23 0.65
N LYS A 164 20.45 -2.02 0.66
CA LYS A 164 21.83 -1.54 0.53
C LYS A 164 22.10 -0.91 -0.85
N GLU A 165 21.59 -1.53 -1.91
CA GLU A 165 21.71 -1.01 -3.27
C GLU A 165 21.01 0.33 -3.42
N GLU A 166 19.75 0.42 -2.99
CA GLU A 166 18.95 1.64 -3.08
C GLU A 166 19.51 2.76 -2.18
N HIS A 167 20.00 2.43 -0.99
CA HIS A 167 20.65 3.41 -0.14
C HIS A 167 21.86 4.05 -0.84
N ASN A 168 22.71 3.26 -1.47
CA ASN A 168 23.85 3.78 -2.25
C ASN A 168 23.41 4.65 -3.44
N LYS A 169 22.28 4.32 -4.10
CA LYS A 169 21.74 5.12 -5.21
C LYS A 169 21.21 6.46 -4.70
N PHE A 170 20.44 6.45 -3.62
CA PHE A 170 19.85 7.66 -3.04
C PHE A 170 20.88 8.60 -2.44
N GLN A 171 21.94 8.08 -1.84
CA GLN A 171 23.07 8.90 -1.37
C GLN A 171 23.76 9.67 -2.49
N LYS A 172 23.88 9.07 -3.68
CA LYS A 172 24.48 9.72 -4.86
C LYS A 172 23.63 10.82 -5.49
N ASN A 173 22.31 10.83 -5.22
CA ASN A 173 21.40 11.77 -5.86
C ASN A 173 20.31 12.27 -4.91
N ILE A 174 20.73 13.08 -3.95
CA ILE A 174 19.86 13.61 -2.88
C ILE A 174 18.67 14.42 -3.42
N ASP A 175 18.81 15.15 -4.49
CA ASP A 175 17.72 15.99 -5.03
C ASP A 175 16.58 15.14 -5.62
N LYS A 176 16.91 14.08 -6.35
CA LYS A 176 15.89 13.10 -6.80
C LYS A 176 15.24 12.38 -5.62
N THR A 177 16.02 12.06 -4.60
CA THR A 177 15.53 11.45 -3.37
C THR A 177 14.49 12.33 -2.68
N LYS A 178 14.76 13.63 -2.55
CA LYS A 178 13.80 14.60 -1.99
C LYS A 178 12.51 14.67 -2.79
N GLY A 179 12.57 14.66 -4.13
CA GLY A 179 11.39 14.69 -4.98
C GLY A 179 10.46 13.51 -4.74
N TRP A 180 11.02 12.30 -4.64
CA TRP A 180 10.24 11.09 -4.43
C TRP A 180 9.69 10.98 -3.01
N ILE A 181 10.51 11.33 -2.01
CA ILE A 181 10.14 11.14 -0.60
C ILE A 181 9.15 12.19 -0.08
N ASN A 182 8.96 13.31 -0.80
CA ASN A 182 7.99 14.35 -0.43
C ASN A 182 6.56 14.07 -0.92
N THR A 183 6.28 12.90 -1.48
CA THR A 183 4.93 12.51 -1.90
C THR A 183 4.03 12.35 -0.67
N GLY A 184 2.82 12.93 -0.72
CA GLY A 184 1.84 12.87 0.37
C GLY A 184 1.97 14.00 1.39
N GLU A 185 1.04 14.06 2.34
CA GLU A 185 0.97 15.14 3.33
C GLU A 185 1.73 14.88 4.63
N PHE A 186 1.99 13.62 4.97
CA PHE A 186 2.73 13.27 6.18
C PHE A 186 4.16 13.80 6.08
N LYS A 187 4.60 14.58 7.06
CA LYS A 187 5.91 15.25 7.03
C LYS A 187 7.02 14.34 7.54
N LEU A 188 8.19 14.48 6.89
CA LEU A 188 9.44 13.91 7.40
C LEU A 188 9.94 14.68 8.61
N ASN A 189 10.63 14.00 9.52
CA ASN A 189 11.39 14.67 10.55
C ASN A 189 12.67 15.26 9.95
N SER A 190 13.02 16.47 10.33
CA SER A 190 14.21 17.17 9.80
C SER A 190 15.55 16.50 10.16
N SER A 191 15.56 15.61 11.13
CA SER A 191 16.72 14.87 11.60
C SER A 191 16.94 13.52 10.91
N ASP A 192 16.00 13.06 10.08
CA ASP A 192 16.06 11.73 9.47
C ASP A 192 17.09 11.68 8.33
N ASP A 193 17.82 10.57 8.23
CA ASP A 193 18.63 10.26 7.05
C ASP A 193 17.72 9.97 5.86
N ILE A 194 17.53 10.98 5.01
CA ILE A 194 16.62 10.95 3.87
C ILE A 194 16.95 9.79 2.91
N ALA A 195 18.24 9.50 2.69
CA ALA A 195 18.65 8.42 1.78
C ALA A 195 18.31 7.04 2.35
N LEU A 196 18.50 6.87 3.66
CA LEU A 196 18.15 5.62 4.34
C LEU A 196 16.63 5.44 4.42
N VAL A 197 15.87 6.52 4.73
CA VAL A 197 14.40 6.48 4.70
C VAL A 197 13.90 6.09 3.32
N ALA A 198 14.46 6.67 2.25
CA ALA A 198 14.07 6.33 0.88
C ALA A 198 14.37 4.87 0.53
N ALA A 199 15.54 4.36 0.89
CA ALA A 199 15.89 2.96 0.67
C ALA A 199 14.96 2.00 1.45
N ASN A 200 14.69 2.30 2.70
CA ASN A 200 13.73 1.55 3.51
C ASN A 200 12.31 1.61 2.94
N ALA A 201 11.89 2.76 2.39
CA ALA A 201 10.60 2.91 1.76
C ALA A 201 10.49 2.08 0.46
N VAL A 202 11.56 1.95 -0.33
CA VAL A 202 11.58 1.03 -1.48
C VAL A 202 11.41 -0.42 -1.03
N VAL A 203 12.06 -0.83 0.05
CA VAL A 203 11.87 -2.18 0.63
C VAL A 203 10.41 -2.36 1.08
N ALA A 204 9.84 -1.41 1.81
CA ALA A 204 8.43 -1.48 2.24
C ALA A 204 7.47 -1.55 1.04
N SER A 205 7.69 -0.75 0.00
CA SER A 205 6.92 -0.76 -1.25
C SER A 205 7.03 -2.11 -1.97
N THR A 206 8.22 -2.70 -2.01
CA THR A 206 8.45 -4.04 -2.58
C THR A 206 7.67 -5.11 -1.83
N ILE A 207 7.66 -5.07 -0.49
CA ILE A 207 6.87 -5.98 0.33
C ILE A 207 5.38 -5.78 0.07
N MET A 208 4.88 -4.53 0.02
CA MET A 208 3.48 -4.21 -0.27
C MET A 208 3.03 -4.77 -1.63
N ASN A 209 3.92 -4.78 -2.63
CA ASN A 209 3.65 -5.26 -3.98
C ASN A 209 3.82 -6.78 -4.14
N SER A 210 4.25 -7.47 -3.09
CA SER A 210 4.43 -8.92 -3.13
C SER A 210 3.09 -9.68 -3.01
N ASP A 211 3.01 -10.84 -3.64
CA ASP A 211 1.82 -11.71 -3.57
C ASP A 211 1.45 -12.09 -2.13
N VAL A 212 2.44 -12.23 -1.27
CA VAL A 212 2.22 -12.60 0.15
C VAL A 212 1.48 -11.50 0.94
N THR A 213 1.58 -10.25 0.52
CA THR A 213 0.87 -9.11 1.14
C THR A 213 -0.55 -8.98 0.61
N ILE A 214 -0.76 -9.22 -0.69
CA ILE A 214 -2.06 -9.01 -1.35
C ILE A 214 -2.95 -10.25 -1.38
N THR A 215 -2.45 -11.39 -0.89
CA THR A 215 -3.18 -12.66 -0.83
C THR A 215 -3.18 -13.22 0.59
N LYS A 216 -4.35 -13.35 1.19
CA LYS A 216 -4.50 -14.08 2.45
C LYS A 216 -4.43 -15.58 2.20
N ARG A 217 -3.50 -16.26 2.86
CA ARG A 217 -3.32 -17.73 2.80
C ARG A 217 -3.34 -18.32 4.20
#